data_dba5a6b4b2da972e9785b91a73cad4d8
#
_entry.id   dba5a6b4b2da972e9785b91a73cad4d8
#
_cell.length_a   1.000
_cell.length_b   1.000
_cell.length_c   1.000
_cell.angle_alpha   90.00
_cell.angle_beta   90.00
_cell.angle_gamma   90.00
#
_symmetry.space_group_name_H-M   'P 1'
#
loop_
_entity.id
_entity.type
_entity.pdbx_description
1 polymer ?
#
loop_
_entity_poly.entity_id
_entity_poly.type
_entity_poly.pdbx_seq_one_letter_code
_entity_poly.pdbx_strand_id
1 'polypeptide(L)'
;IYIKTAIHNKFISKSLTIKKNDLEKIELNEKVIFEVKKEIINLIKSQNLIDISTPSFLNVKLDLNQKNNLALLKSRIKNVDLIENIFVQEFNKESVDLKIKYLGKLEKIINQLKKENINLKLVNDYWIIKIL
;
A
#
# COMPACT_ATOMS: atom_id res chain seq x y z
N ILE A 1 -22.79 17.82 11.68
CA ILE A 1 -22.39 16.42 11.97
C ILE A 1 -20.90 16.34 11.89
N TYR A 2 -20.26 15.74 12.88
CA TYR A 2 -18.83 15.46 12.87
C TYR A 2 -18.60 13.99 12.59
N ILE A 3 -17.79 13.70 11.57
CA ILE A 3 -17.32 12.37 11.25
C ILE A 3 -15.88 12.29 11.75
N LYS A 4 -15.63 11.37 12.69
CA LYS A 4 -14.27 11.07 13.17
C LYS A 4 -13.99 9.60 12.86
N THR A 5 -12.95 9.34 12.10
CA THR A 5 -12.54 7.98 11.73
C THR A 5 -11.05 7.80 11.91
N ALA A 6 -10.64 6.58 12.17
CA ALA A 6 -9.23 6.19 12.21
C ALA A 6 -8.92 5.40 10.94
N ILE A 7 -8.01 5.91 10.11
CA ILE A 7 -7.52 5.25 8.92
C ILE A 7 -6.00 5.17 9.05
N HIS A 8 -5.44 3.95 9.02
CA HIS A 8 -3.99 3.71 9.13
C HIS A 8 -3.35 4.38 10.35
N ASN A 9 -3.95 4.22 11.54
CA ASN A 9 -3.51 4.83 12.80
C ASN A 9 -3.49 6.37 12.81
N LYS A 10 -4.12 7.01 11.83
CA LYS A 10 -4.34 8.46 11.81
C LYS A 10 -5.81 8.76 12.05
N PHE A 11 -6.09 9.69 12.97
CA PHE A 11 -7.44 10.19 13.16
C PHE A 11 -7.72 11.30 12.16
N ILE A 12 -8.81 11.14 11.41
CA ILE A 12 -9.29 12.13 10.46
C ILE A 12 -10.66 12.58 10.97
N SER A 13 -10.85 13.88 11.06
CA SER A 13 -12.14 14.48 11.40
C SER A 13 -12.62 15.38 10.28
N LYS A 14 -13.89 15.29 9.94
CA LYS A 14 -14.54 16.14 8.96
C LYS A 14 -15.92 16.58 9.48
N SER A 15 -16.23 17.86 9.28
CA SER A 15 -17.55 18.41 9.59
C SER A 15 -18.43 18.38 8.34
N LEU A 16 -19.69 18.02 8.50
CA LEU A 16 -20.70 17.97 7.47
C LEU A 16 -21.89 18.83 7.91
N THR A 17 -22.23 19.82 7.11
CA THR A 17 -23.38 20.66 7.36
C THR A 17 -24.52 20.24 6.44
N ILE A 18 -25.63 19.81 7.02
CA ILE A 18 -26.83 19.42 6.28
C ILE A 18 -27.89 20.45 6.59
N LYS A 19 -28.36 21.15 5.56
CA LYS A 19 -29.47 22.11 5.70
C LYS A 19 -30.76 21.35 5.88
N LYS A 20 -31.51 21.68 6.97
CA LYS A 20 -32.86 21.23 7.20
C LYS A 20 -33.79 22.11 6.34
N ASN A 21 -33.99 21.74 5.10
CA ASN A 21 -35.06 22.28 4.28
C ASN A 21 -36.36 21.61 4.79
N ASP A 22 -37.53 22.13 4.51
CA ASP A 22 -38.87 21.68 4.96
C ASP A 22 -39.16 20.16 4.77
N LEU A 23 -38.16 19.33 5.05
CA LEU A 23 -38.20 17.89 4.96
C LEU A 23 -38.83 17.30 6.23
N GLU A 24 -39.66 16.30 6.08
CA GLU A 24 -40.12 15.49 7.19
C GLU A 24 -38.97 14.80 7.92
N LYS A 25 -39.14 14.48 9.19
CA LYS A 25 -38.09 13.93 10.05
C LYS A 25 -37.46 12.64 9.49
N ILE A 26 -38.24 11.82 8.80
CA ILE A 26 -37.82 10.55 8.19
C ILE A 26 -36.90 10.85 6.98
N GLU A 27 -37.34 11.72 6.08
CA GLU A 27 -36.57 12.13 4.89
C GLU A 27 -35.24 12.80 5.28
N LEU A 28 -35.26 13.61 6.34
CA LEU A 28 -34.05 14.22 6.88
C LEU A 28 -33.05 13.16 7.38
N ASN A 29 -33.51 12.14 8.07
CA ASN A 29 -32.65 11.05 8.56
C ASN A 29 -32.04 10.24 7.41
N GLU A 30 -32.82 9.92 6.39
CA GLU A 30 -32.31 9.21 5.20
C GLU A 30 -31.27 10.03 4.45
N LYS A 31 -31.50 11.32 4.30
CA LYS A 31 -30.54 12.26 3.70
C LYS A 31 -29.25 12.32 4.51
N VAL A 32 -29.33 12.39 5.84
CA VAL A 32 -28.17 12.40 6.73
C VAL A 32 -27.36 11.12 6.57
N ILE A 33 -28.02 9.96 6.58
CA ILE A 33 -27.36 8.66 6.42
C ILE A 33 -26.66 8.58 5.06
N PHE A 34 -27.32 9.02 3.99
CA PHE A 34 -26.75 9.01 2.65
C PHE A 34 -25.50 9.90 2.55
N GLU A 35 -25.55 11.14 3.01
CA GLU A 35 -24.43 12.08 2.96
C GLU A 35 -23.25 11.63 3.85
N VAL A 36 -23.52 11.05 5.02
CA VAL A 36 -22.48 10.48 5.90
C VAL A 36 -21.79 9.29 5.22
N LYS A 37 -22.54 8.36 4.64
CA LYS A 37 -21.97 7.21 3.91
C LYS A 37 -21.10 7.66 2.74
N LYS A 38 -21.59 8.61 1.95
CA LYS A 38 -20.86 9.18 0.81
C LYS A 38 -19.53 9.80 1.25
N GLU A 39 -19.56 10.55 2.34
CA GLU A 39 -18.36 11.21 2.85
C GLU A 39 -17.33 10.23 3.43
N ILE A 40 -17.77 9.19 4.13
CA ILE A 40 -16.89 8.11 4.61
C ILE A 40 -16.20 7.42 3.42
N ILE A 41 -16.95 7.10 2.36
CA ILE A 41 -16.39 6.50 1.15
C ILE A 41 -15.35 7.43 0.51
N ASN A 42 -15.63 8.73 0.43
CA ASN A 42 -14.70 9.72 -0.11
C ASN A 42 -13.41 9.83 0.72
N LEU A 43 -13.52 9.81 2.05
CA LEU A 43 -12.37 9.81 2.95
C LEU A 43 -11.50 8.57 2.75
N ILE A 44 -12.11 7.39 2.65
CA ILE A 44 -11.39 6.13 2.40
C ILE A 44 -10.69 6.17 1.03
N LYS A 45 -11.39 6.64 -0.01
CA LYS A 45 -10.81 6.77 -1.36
C LYS A 45 -9.64 7.75 -1.39
N SER A 46 -9.77 8.92 -0.74
CA SER A 46 -8.70 9.93 -0.70
C SER A 46 -7.44 9.41 -0.02
N GLN A 47 -7.59 8.65 1.07
CA GLN A 47 -6.45 8.03 1.76
C GLN A 47 -5.79 6.94 0.91
N ASN A 48 -6.57 6.15 0.19
CA ASN A 48 -6.03 5.15 -0.73
C ASN A 48 -5.30 5.78 -1.92
N LEU A 49 -5.79 6.90 -2.45
CA LEU A 49 -5.13 7.65 -3.54
C LEU A 49 -3.80 8.27 -3.07
N ILE A 50 -3.74 8.81 -1.85
CA ILE A 50 -2.50 9.34 -1.27
C ILE A 50 -1.46 8.22 -1.15
N ASP A 51 -1.85 7.04 -0.69
CA ASP A 51 -0.97 5.87 -0.56
C ASP A 51 -0.44 5.37 -1.93
N ILE A 52 -1.19 5.57 -3.01
CA ILE A 52 -0.79 5.16 -4.36
C ILE A 52 0.05 6.24 -5.05
N SER A 53 -0.19 7.52 -4.76
CA SER A 53 0.48 8.63 -5.43
C SER A 53 1.88 8.92 -4.88
N THR A 54 2.19 8.50 -3.65
CA THR A 54 3.49 8.72 -3.02
C THR A 54 4.32 7.43 -3.07
N PRO A 55 5.40 7.38 -3.86
CA PRO A 55 6.25 6.20 -3.91
C PRO A 55 6.98 6.00 -2.59
N SER A 56 7.07 4.76 -2.18
CA SER A 56 7.85 4.32 -1.03
C SER A 56 9.05 3.48 -1.47
N PHE A 57 10.04 3.38 -0.60
CA PHE A 57 11.24 2.61 -0.88
C PHE A 57 11.43 1.52 0.16
N LEU A 58 11.86 0.36 -0.29
CA LEU A 58 12.19 -0.78 0.54
C LEU A 58 13.60 -1.28 0.22
N ASN A 59 14.45 -1.32 1.23
CA ASN A 59 15.79 -1.91 1.10
C ASN A 59 15.69 -3.40 1.40
N VAL A 60 16.15 -4.22 0.48
CA VAL A 60 16.08 -5.68 0.59
C VAL A 60 17.41 -6.30 0.21
N LYS A 61 17.73 -7.42 0.85
CA LYS A 61 18.90 -8.25 0.53
C LYS A 61 18.45 -9.51 -0.20
N LEU A 62 19.09 -9.80 -1.32
CA LEU A 62 18.92 -11.03 -2.10
C LEU A 62 20.17 -11.88 -2.01
N ASP A 63 20.04 -13.12 -1.54
CA ASP A 63 21.14 -14.09 -1.54
C ASP A 63 21.39 -14.61 -2.96
N LEU A 64 22.66 -14.69 -3.36
CA LEU A 64 23.08 -15.16 -4.68
C LEU A 64 23.53 -16.62 -4.70
N ASN A 65 23.13 -17.40 -3.71
CA ASN A 65 23.51 -18.82 -3.57
C ASN A 65 23.12 -19.69 -4.77
N GLN A 66 22.15 -19.26 -5.56
CA GLN A 66 21.75 -19.90 -6.81
C GLN A 66 22.12 -19.00 -8.00
N LYS A 67 22.73 -19.62 -9.01
CA LYS A 67 23.00 -18.92 -10.28
C LYS A 67 21.69 -18.40 -10.85
N ASN A 68 21.67 -17.13 -11.26
CA ASN A 68 20.54 -16.43 -11.87
C ASN A 68 19.43 -15.89 -10.93
N ASN A 69 19.58 -15.91 -9.61
CA ASN A 69 18.57 -15.36 -8.69
C ASN A 69 18.19 -13.90 -9.02
N LEU A 70 19.14 -13.06 -9.35
CA LEU A 70 18.89 -11.67 -9.71
C LEU A 70 18.10 -11.54 -11.02
N ALA A 71 18.41 -12.36 -12.02
CA ALA A 71 17.69 -12.36 -13.29
C ALA A 71 16.25 -12.87 -13.13
N LEU A 72 16.05 -13.92 -12.35
CA LEU A 72 14.75 -14.46 -12.01
C LEU A 72 13.92 -13.44 -11.22
N LEU A 73 14.52 -12.77 -10.24
CA LEU A 73 13.86 -11.71 -9.50
C LEU A 73 13.37 -10.60 -10.43
N LYS A 74 14.27 -10.08 -11.29
CA LYS A 74 13.91 -9.02 -12.24
C LYS A 74 12.80 -9.45 -13.22
N SER A 75 12.81 -10.69 -13.65
CA SER A 75 11.77 -11.25 -14.54
C SER A 75 10.41 -11.31 -13.85
N ARG A 76 10.34 -11.87 -12.63
CA ARG A 76 9.09 -12.07 -11.89
C ARG A 76 8.50 -10.75 -11.37
N ILE A 77 9.34 -9.81 -10.93
CA ILE A 77 8.90 -8.51 -10.42
C ILE A 77 8.20 -7.66 -11.50
N LYS A 78 8.50 -7.86 -12.78
CA LYS A 78 7.78 -7.19 -13.87
C LYS A 78 6.28 -7.47 -13.88
N ASN A 79 5.85 -8.57 -13.26
CA ASN A 79 4.44 -8.93 -13.13
C ASN A 79 3.77 -8.31 -11.89
N VAL A 80 4.51 -7.55 -11.08
CA VAL A 80 4.00 -6.89 -9.87
C VAL A 80 3.75 -5.42 -10.17
N ASP A 81 2.51 -5.07 -10.47
CA ASP A 81 2.10 -3.73 -10.92
C ASP A 81 2.45 -2.59 -9.96
N LEU A 82 2.51 -2.88 -8.67
CA LEU A 82 2.80 -1.88 -7.65
C LEU A 82 4.30 -1.60 -7.48
N ILE A 83 5.18 -2.35 -8.12
CA ILE A 83 6.63 -2.10 -8.12
C ILE A 83 6.99 -1.30 -9.35
N GLU A 84 7.49 -0.08 -9.15
CA GLU A 84 7.89 0.80 -10.24
C GLU A 84 9.31 0.50 -10.73
N ASN A 85 10.24 0.28 -9.81
CA ASN A 85 11.64 0.07 -10.17
C ASN A 85 12.44 -0.65 -9.08
N ILE A 86 13.56 -1.25 -9.49
CA ILE A 86 14.54 -1.87 -8.61
C ILE A 86 15.92 -1.31 -8.93
N PHE A 87 16.57 -0.80 -7.89
CA PHE A 87 17.93 -0.27 -7.97
C PHE A 87 18.88 -1.20 -7.25
N VAL A 88 19.97 -1.58 -7.89
CA VAL A 88 21.09 -2.29 -7.25
C VAL A 88 21.89 -1.24 -6.49
N GLN A 89 22.02 -1.39 -5.18
CA GLN A 89 22.80 -0.49 -4.34
C GLN A 89 24.22 -1.03 -4.13
N GLU A 90 24.32 -2.30 -3.75
CA GLU A 90 25.58 -2.95 -3.51
C GLU A 90 25.54 -4.38 -4.03
N PHE A 91 26.66 -4.85 -4.56
CA PHE A 91 26.80 -6.17 -5.12
C PHE A 91 28.07 -6.81 -4.57
N ASN A 92 27.94 -7.96 -3.93
CA ASN A 92 29.06 -8.78 -3.50
C ASN A 92 28.93 -10.23 -3.98
N LYS A 93 29.86 -11.10 -3.62
CA LYS A 93 29.87 -12.50 -4.10
C LYS A 93 28.71 -13.34 -3.59
N GLU A 94 28.14 -12.99 -2.45
CA GLU A 94 27.15 -13.80 -1.73
C GLU A 94 25.75 -13.20 -1.79
N SER A 95 25.65 -11.88 -1.92
CA SER A 95 24.38 -11.17 -1.88
C SER A 95 24.37 -9.89 -2.70
N VAL A 96 23.17 -9.42 -2.98
CA VAL A 96 22.90 -8.12 -3.59
C VAL A 96 21.97 -7.32 -2.69
N ASP A 97 22.35 -6.09 -2.40
CA ASP A 97 21.49 -5.13 -1.74
C ASP A 97 20.71 -4.32 -2.79
N LEU A 98 19.40 -4.39 -2.69
CA LEU A 98 18.47 -3.80 -3.63
C LEU A 98 17.60 -2.76 -2.94
N LYS A 99 17.26 -1.69 -3.66
CA LYS A 99 16.26 -0.72 -3.27
C LYS A 99 15.07 -0.82 -4.22
N ILE A 100 13.92 -1.23 -3.68
CA ILE A 100 12.68 -1.37 -4.43
C ILE A 100 11.85 -0.10 -4.27
N LYS A 101 11.50 0.53 -5.38
CA LYS A 101 10.54 1.64 -5.42
C LYS A 101 9.16 1.08 -5.70
N TYR A 102 8.20 1.36 -4.83
CA TYR A 102 6.86 0.82 -4.93
C TYR A 102 5.77 1.83 -4.57
N LEU A 103 4.54 1.55 -5.01
CA LEU A 103 3.35 2.32 -4.73
C LEU A 103 2.41 1.56 -3.78
N GLY A 104 1.76 2.30 -2.89
CA GLY A 104 0.76 1.74 -1.99
C GLY A 104 1.34 1.13 -0.71
N LYS A 105 0.62 0.14 -0.16
CA LYS A 105 0.97 -0.46 1.11
C LYS A 105 1.90 -1.66 0.96
N LEU A 106 2.87 -1.77 1.87
CA LEU A 106 3.82 -2.88 1.89
C LEU A 106 3.14 -4.26 1.93
N GLU A 107 2.03 -4.39 2.68
CA GLU A 107 1.27 -5.65 2.75
C GLU A 107 0.74 -6.10 1.38
N LYS A 108 0.27 -5.16 0.55
CA LYS A 108 -0.18 -5.47 -0.82
C LYS A 108 0.98 -5.95 -1.68
N ILE A 109 2.15 -5.31 -1.55
CA ILE A 109 3.37 -5.72 -2.25
C ILE A 109 3.77 -7.14 -1.85
N ILE A 110 3.82 -7.43 -0.55
CA ILE A 110 4.14 -8.78 -0.05
C ILE A 110 3.19 -9.82 -0.63
N ASN A 111 1.90 -9.53 -0.69
CA ASN A 111 0.91 -10.46 -1.24
C ASN A 111 1.08 -10.67 -2.75
N GLN A 112 1.40 -9.62 -3.53
CA GLN A 112 1.69 -9.75 -4.96
C GLN A 112 3.00 -10.50 -5.21
N LEU A 113 4.06 -10.22 -4.46
CA LEU A 113 5.33 -10.94 -4.54
C LEU A 113 5.15 -12.45 -4.26
N LYS A 114 4.33 -12.82 -3.28
CA LYS A 114 4.03 -14.22 -2.98
C LYS A 114 3.37 -14.95 -4.16
N LYS A 115 2.49 -14.28 -4.92
CA LYS A 115 1.87 -14.85 -6.13
C LYS A 115 2.91 -15.15 -7.23
N GLU A 116 3.98 -14.37 -7.26
CA GLU A 116 5.10 -14.56 -8.20
C GLU A 116 6.19 -15.49 -7.64
N ASN A 117 5.88 -16.26 -6.60
CA ASN A 117 6.83 -17.14 -5.90
C ASN A 117 8.07 -16.39 -5.37
N ILE A 118 7.84 -15.19 -4.88
CA ILE A 118 8.85 -14.37 -4.21
C ILE A 118 8.42 -14.18 -2.77
N ASN A 119 9.27 -14.56 -1.83
CA ASN A 119 9.01 -14.40 -0.40
C ASN A 119 9.85 -13.25 0.16
N LEU A 120 9.18 -12.30 0.81
CA LEU A 120 9.78 -11.17 1.49
C LEU A 120 9.60 -11.35 2.99
N LYS A 121 10.70 -11.40 3.74
CA LYS A 121 10.70 -11.56 5.20
C LYS A 121 11.58 -10.53 5.88
N LEU A 122 11.12 -10.03 7.02
CA LEU A 122 11.92 -9.19 7.91
C LEU A 122 12.69 -10.09 8.87
N VAL A 123 14.02 -9.95 8.88
CA VAL A 123 14.93 -10.72 9.75
C VAL A 123 15.93 -9.72 10.34
N ASN A 124 15.97 -9.57 11.67
CA ASN A 124 16.88 -8.66 12.37
C ASN A 124 16.95 -7.26 11.76
N ASP A 125 15.78 -6.65 11.56
CA ASP A 125 15.59 -5.30 10.96
C ASP A 125 15.99 -5.16 9.48
N TYR A 126 16.34 -6.26 8.80
CA TYR A 126 16.61 -6.29 7.36
C TYR A 126 15.54 -7.09 6.61
N TRP A 127 15.10 -6.55 5.49
CA TRP A 127 14.23 -7.29 4.59
C TRP A 127 15.06 -8.23 3.71
N ILE A 128 14.71 -9.51 3.74
CA ILE A 128 15.34 -10.54 2.91
C ILE A 128 14.32 -10.99 1.88
N ILE A 129 14.75 -11.00 0.63
CA ILE A 129 13.97 -11.51 -0.49
C ILE A 129 14.50 -12.89 -0.90
N LYS A 130 13.59 -13.85 -1.05
CA LYS A 130 13.90 -15.22 -1.49
C LYS A 130 13.00 -15.59 -2.66
N ILE A 131 13.58 -16.22 -3.65
CA ILE A 131 12.86 -16.80 -4.78
C ILE A 131 12.56 -18.26 -4.43
N LEU A 132 11.30 -18.65 -4.56
CA LEU A 132 10.82 -20.01 -4.30
C LEU A 132 10.75 -20.80 -5.59
#